data_792f5a5cce3df8ba351ba5fb9464ccad
#
_entry.id   792f5a5cce3df8ba351ba5fb9464ccad
#
_cell.length_a   1.000
_cell.length_b   1.000
_cell.length_c   1.000
_cell.angle_alpha   90.00
_cell.angle_beta   90.00
_cell.angle_gamma   90.00
#
_symmetry.space_group_name_H-M   'P 1'
#
loop_
_entity.id
_entity.type
_entity.pdbx_description
1 polymer ?
#
loop_
_entity_poly.entity_id
_entity_poly.type
_entity_poly.pdbx_seq_one_letter_code
_entity_poly.pdbx_strand_id
1 'polypeptide(L)'
;MWYVPFSEREQWKDVVPVPQDDGPNPVVPIQYSQQFRETMDYFRAILQSDERSERALELTEAVINLNAANYTVWAFRRACLDSLGKDWSEELRWVTEMAADNPKNYQIWQHRRCCVDKDGNGGAELLFLNGFLNDPYLEDQKNYHAWAHRQWVVRRFQLWEEDRHFIEELLRSDVRNNSAWNQRYFAVENSTDMSLDVRAREIEWALDKTKVAPHNE
;
A
#
# COMPACT_ATOMS: atom_id res chain seq x y z
N MET A 1 -3.25 4.27 -25.16
CA MET A 1 -2.77 3.14 -25.99
C MET A 1 -3.95 2.23 -26.25
N TRP A 2 -4.16 1.74 -27.50
CA TRP A 2 -5.26 0.82 -27.78
C TRP A 2 -4.96 -0.55 -27.15
N TYR A 3 -5.94 -1.15 -26.49
CA TYR A 3 -5.83 -2.50 -25.94
C TYR A 3 -5.61 -3.51 -27.10
N VAL A 4 -4.51 -4.27 -27.03
CA VAL A 4 -4.26 -5.40 -27.90
C VAL A 4 -4.61 -6.67 -27.16
N PRO A 5 -5.56 -7.48 -27.64
CA PRO A 5 -5.93 -8.74 -27.00
C PRO A 5 -4.75 -9.67 -26.76
N PHE A 6 -4.77 -10.43 -25.68
CA PHE A 6 -3.70 -11.42 -25.39
C PHE A 6 -3.64 -12.50 -26.48
N SER A 7 -4.81 -12.91 -27.00
CA SER A 7 -4.94 -13.87 -28.10
C SER A 7 -4.23 -13.44 -29.39
N GLU A 8 -4.01 -12.13 -29.59
CA GLU A 8 -3.34 -11.58 -30.77
C GLU A 8 -1.82 -11.38 -30.56
N ARG A 9 -1.32 -11.56 -29.33
CA ARG A 9 0.10 -11.38 -29.00
C ARG A 9 0.88 -12.67 -29.20
N GLU A 10 1.99 -12.61 -29.94
CA GLU A 10 2.82 -13.77 -30.28
C GLU A 10 3.25 -14.57 -29.05
N GLN A 11 3.65 -13.86 -27.99
CA GLN A 11 4.15 -14.46 -26.75
C GLN A 11 3.08 -15.22 -25.91
N TRP A 12 1.81 -15.20 -26.35
CA TRP A 12 0.71 -15.85 -25.65
C TRP A 12 0.04 -16.98 -26.44
N LYS A 13 0.53 -17.30 -27.65
CA LYS A 13 -0.06 -18.31 -28.55
C LYS A 13 -0.02 -19.74 -28.00
N ASP A 14 0.92 -20.02 -27.11
CA ASP A 14 1.08 -21.32 -26.44
C ASP A 14 0.17 -21.49 -25.22
N VAL A 15 -0.51 -20.43 -24.79
CA VAL A 15 -1.37 -20.45 -23.60
C VAL A 15 -2.81 -20.66 -24.02
N VAL A 16 -3.43 -21.71 -23.47
CA VAL A 16 -4.87 -21.94 -23.60
C VAL A 16 -5.60 -21.21 -22.49
N PRO A 17 -6.36 -20.12 -22.76
CA PRO A 17 -7.05 -19.36 -21.72
C PRO A 17 -8.10 -20.22 -21.01
N VAL A 18 -8.28 -20.00 -19.71
CA VAL A 18 -9.26 -20.72 -18.89
C VAL A 18 -10.45 -19.79 -18.62
N PRO A 19 -11.63 -20.07 -19.20
CA PRO A 19 -12.82 -19.25 -19.02
C PRO A 19 -13.30 -19.25 -17.57
N GLN A 20 -14.05 -18.20 -17.20
CA GLN A 20 -14.81 -18.17 -15.96
C GLN A 20 -15.88 -19.26 -15.98
N ASP A 21 -15.92 -20.07 -14.94
CA ASP A 21 -16.98 -21.04 -14.70
C ASP A 21 -17.98 -20.46 -13.68
N ASP A 22 -19.15 -20.06 -14.16
CA ASP A 22 -20.24 -19.56 -13.32
C ASP A 22 -21.21 -20.70 -12.91
N GLY A 23 -20.85 -21.94 -13.20
CA GLY A 23 -21.69 -23.12 -12.97
C GLY A 23 -22.83 -23.25 -14.01
N PRO A 24 -23.63 -24.34 -13.89
CA PRO A 24 -24.62 -24.68 -14.91
C PRO A 24 -25.85 -23.77 -14.94
N ASN A 25 -26.15 -23.07 -13.84
CA ASN A 25 -27.35 -22.23 -13.71
C ASN A 25 -27.02 -20.91 -12.97
N PRO A 26 -26.25 -20.00 -13.57
CA PRO A 26 -25.93 -18.73 -12.94
C PRO A 26 -27.17 -17.87 -12.77
N VAL A 27 -27.43 -17.39 -11.55
CA VAL A 27 -28.63 -16.58 -11.24
C VAL A 27 -28.48 -15.18 -11.80
N VAL A 28 -27.31 -14.56 -11.64
CA VAL A 28 -27.02 -13.21 -12.13
C VAL A 28 -25.58 -13.18 -12.65
N PRO A 29 -25.32 -13.50 -13.92
CA PRO A 29 -23.97 -13.42 -14.47
C PRO A 29 -23.53 -11.96 -14.62
N ILE A 30 -22.30 -11.67 -14.21
CA ILE A 30 -21.72 -10.34 -14.36
C ILE A 30 -21.34 -10.11 -15.83
N GLN A 31 -21.73 -8.95 -16.36
CA GLN A 31 -21.40 -8.55 -17.74
C GLN A 31 -20.01 -7.89 -17.75
N TYR A 32 -18.97 -8.71 -17.80
CA TYR A 32 -17.60 -8.23 -17.94
C TYR A 32 -17.32 -7.68 -19.33
N SER A 33 -16.47 -6.65 -19.42
CA SER A 33 -15.93 -6.20 -20.70
C SER A 33 -15.11 -7.32 -21.36
N GLN A 34 -14.95 -7.28 -22.67
CA GLN A 34 -14.12 -8.25 -23.39
C GLN A 34 -12.68 -8.24 -22.86
N GLN A 35 -12.11 -7.05 -22.65
CA GLN A 35 -10.77 -6.89 -22.09
C GLN A 35 -10.64 -7.57 -20.72
N PHE A 36 -11.57 -7.30 -19.80
CA PHE A 36 -11.54 -7.89 -18.46
C PHE A 36 -11.62 -9.42 -18.53
N ARG A 37 -12.56 -9.94 -19.31
CA ARG A 37 -12.76 -11.40 -19.45
C ARG A 37 -11.49 -12.07 -19.97
N GLU A 38 -10.98 -11.60 -21.10
CA GLU A 38 -9.79 -12.18 -21.72
C GLU A 38 -8.57 -12.12 -20.79
N THR A 39 -8.30 -10.96 -20.18
CA THR A 39 -7.18 -10.80 -19.24
C THR A 39 -7.29 -11.79 -18.07
N MET A 40 -8.49 -11.97 -17.53
CA MET A 40 -8.72 -12.91 -16.43
C MET A 40 -8.65 -14.38 -16.88
N ASP A 41 -9.05 -14.70 -18.11
CA ASP A 41 -8.95 -16.04 -18.66
C ASP A 41 -7.47 -16.47 -18.80
N TYR A 42 -6.62 -15.57 -19.29
CA TYR A 42 -5.17 -15.79 -19.35
C TYR A 42 -4.55 -15.85 -17.95
N PHE A 43 -4.98 -14.98 -17.03
CA PHE A 43 -4.48 -15.02 -15.67
C PHE A 43 -4.80 -16.35 -14.95
N ARG A 44 -6.02 -16.91 -15.15
CA ARG A 44 -6.36 -18.24 -14.61
C ARG A 44 -5.48 -19.34 -15.18
N ALA A 45 -5.18 -19.28 -16.48
CA ALA A 45 -4.29 -20.27 -17.12
C ALA A 45 -2.88 -20.23 -16.52
N ILE A 46 -2.30 -19.02 -16.39
CA ILE A 46 -0.96 -18.81 -15.81
C ILE A 46 -0.92 -19.19 -14.32
N LEU A 47 -1.99 -18.87 -13.58
CA LEU A 47 -2.11 -19.25 -12.18
C LEU A 47 -2.18 -20.78 -11.99
N GLN A 48 -2.91 -21.48 -12.87
CA GLN A 48 -3.03 -22.95 -12.82
C GLN A 48 -1.73 -23.65 -13.19
N SER A 49 -0.97 -23.11 -14.14
CA SER A 49 0.35 -23.66 -14.51
C SER A 49 1.48 -23.24 -13.56
N ASP A 50 1.20 -22.34 -12.62
CA ASP A 50 2.19 -21.71 -11.73
C ASP A 50 3.38 -21.09 -12.48
N GLU A 51 3.14 -20.51 -13.64
CA GLU A 51 4.18 -19.92 -14.48
C GLU A 51 4.76 -18.64 -13.85
N ARG A 52 6.06 -18.64 -13.57
CA ARG A 52 6.81 -17.54 -12.95
C ARG A 52 7.75 -16.90 -13.94
N SER A 53 7.24 -16.27 -14.97
CA SER A 53 7.97 -15.67 -16.08
C SER A 53 7.77 -14.16 -16.16
N GLU A 54 8.56 -13.50 -17.01
CA GLU A 54 8.42 -12.06 -17.31
C GLU A 54 7.02 -11.75 -17.86
N ARG A 55 6.50 -12.58 -18.77
CA ARG A 55 5.15 -12.39 -19.33
C ARG A 55 4.06 -12.57 -18.26
N ALA A 56 4.26 -13.49 -17.31
CA ALA A 56 3.36 -13.64 -16.17
C ALA A 56 3.38 -12.40 -15.27
N LEU A 57 4.55 -11.80 -15.05
CA LEU A 57 4.70 -10.56 -14.29
C LEU A 57 3.97 -9.39 -14.98
N GLU A 58 4.14 -9.23 -16.31
CA GLU A 58 3.39 -8.24 -17.12
C GLU A 58 1.88 -8.46 -17.05
N LEU A 59 1.42 -9.72 -17.10
CA LEU A 59 0.00 -10.03 -16.98
C LEU A 59 -0.57 -9.64 -15.63
N THR A 60 0.19 -9.82 -14.54
CA THR A 60 -0.26 -9.37 -13.20
C THR A 60 -0.52 -7.87 -13.16
N GLU A 61 0.30 -7.07 -13.82
CA GLU A 61 0.08 -5.63 -13.92
C GLU A 61 -1.22 -5.31 -14.69
N ALA A 62 -1.47 -5.97 -15.80
CA ALA A 62 -2.70 -5.80 -16.56
C ALA A 62 -3.95 -6.16 -15.73
N VAL A 63 -3.89 -7.23 -14.92
CA VAL A 63 -4.99 -7.62 -14.02
C VAL A 63 -5.17 -6.58 -12.90
N ILE A 64 -4.09 -6.10 -12.30
CA ILE A 64 -4.12 -5.08 -11.23
C ILE A 64 -4.73 -3.79 -11.73
N ASN A 65 -4.36 -3.33 -12.93
CA ASN A 65 -4.92 -2.13 -13.56
C ASN A 65 -6.43 -2.25 -13.83
N LEU A 66 -6.94 -3.47 -14.06
CA LEU A 66 -8.37 -3.71 -14.22
C LEU A 66 -9.10 -3.89 -12.88
N ASN A 67 -8.43 -4.46 -11.88
CA ASN A 67 -8.99 -4.69 -10.56
C ASN A 67 -7.89 -4.78 -9.48
N ALA A 68 -7.48 -3.64 -8.97
CA ALA A 68 -6.47 -3.56 -7.91
C ALA A 68 -6.91 -4.18 -6.57
N ALA A 69 -8.18 -4.56 -6.40
CA ALA A 69 -8.67 -5.23 -5.21
C ALA A 69 -8.48 -6.76 -5.23
N ASN A 70 -8.05 -7.33 -6.36
CA ASN A 70 -7.83 -8.77 -6.49
C ASN A 70 -6.58 -9.21 -5.72
N TYR A 71 -6.75 -9.66 -4.47
CA TYR A 71 -5.62 -10.07 -3.61
C TYR A 71 -4.82 -11.27 -4.16
N THR A 72 -5.43 -12.12 -4.99
CA THR A 72 -4.75 -13.29 -5.59
C THR A 72 -3.67 -12.84 -6.56
N VAL A 73 -3.95 -11.85 -7.41
CA VAL A 73 -2.96 -11.36 -8.37
C VAL A 73 -1.77 -10.70 -7.66
N TRP A 74 -2.00 -9.98 -6.56
CA TRP A 74 -0.92 -9.40 -5.77
C TRP A 74 -0.02 -10.47 -5.13
N ALA A 75 -0.61 -11.54 -4.61
CA ALA A 75 0.14 -12.66 -4.07
C ALA A 75 0.98 -13.34 -5.16
N PHE A 76 0.39 -13.57 -6.33
CA PHE A 76 1.07 -14.18 -7.47
C PHE A 76 2.18 -13.28 -8.02
N ARG A 77 1.96 -11.95 -8.11
CA ARG A 77 2.97 -10.97 -8.51
C ARG A 77 4.21 -11.05 -7.62
N ARG A 78 4.03 -11.04 -6.29
CA ARG A 78 5.16 -11.18 -5.35
C ARG A 78 5.95 -12.47 -5.58
N ALA A 79 5.25 -13.56 -5.86
CA ALA A 79 5.90 -14.83 -6.14
C ALA A 79 6.67 -14.82 -7.48
N CYS A 80 6.18 -14.12 -8.51
CA CYS A 80 6.92 -13.89 -9.75
C CYS A 80 8.18 -13.04 -9.50
N LEU A 81 8.07 -11.95 -8.76
CA LEU A 81 9.20 -11.08 -8.42
C LEU A 81 10.31 -11.84 -7.68
N ASP A 82 9.93 -12.63 -6.67
CA ASP A 82 10.89 -13.48 -5.94
C ASP A 82 11.56 -14.51 -6.87
N SER A 83 10.77 -15.19 -7.70
CA SER A 83 11.26 -16.24 -8.59
C SER A 83 12.21 -15.72 -9.68
N LEU A 84 11.94 -14.51 -10.17
CA LEU A 84 12.73 -13.85 -11.20
C LEU A 84 13.93 -13.06 -10.64
N GLY A 85 14.05 -12.97 -9.32
CA GLY A 85 15.10 -12.20 -8.66
C GLY A 85 15.04 -10.70 -8.96
N LYS A 86 13.81 -10.15 -9.08
CA LYS A 86 13.62 -8.74 -9.41
C LYS A 86 14.05 -7.81 -8.29
N ASP A 87 14.47 -6.61 -8.67
CA ASP A 87 14.80 -5.55 -7.73
C ASP A 87 13.54 -4.98 -7.08
N TRP A 88 13.40 -5.14 -5.77
CA TRP A 88 12.27 -4.65 -5.00
C TRP A 88 12.23 -3.12 -4.92
N SER A 89 13.33 -2.43 -5.14
CA SER A 89 13.35 -0.96 -5.23
C SER A 89 12.66 -0.46 -6.51
N GLU A 90 12.74 -1.21 -7.62
CA GLU A 90 11.99 -0.92 -8.84
C GLU A 90 10.49 -1.13 -8.64
N GLU A 91 10.11 -2.21 -7.99
CA GLU A 91 8.72 -2.48 -7.64
C GLU A 91 8.15 -1.41 -6.69
N LEU A 92 8.96 -0.93 -5.74
CA LEU A 92 8.58 0.19 -4.85
C LEU A 92 8.26 1.48 -5.64
N ARG A 93 9.01 1.78 -6.68
CA ARG A 93 8.72 2.95 -7.54
C ARG A 93 7.36 2.79 -8.22
N TRP A 94 7.10 1.64 -8.82
CA TRP A 94 5.83 1.35 -9.46
C TRP A 94 4.65 1.41 -8.48
N VAL A 95 4.75 0.78 -7.31
CA VAL A 95 3.67 0.80 -6.32
C VAL A 95 3.48 2.18 -5.67
N THR A 96 4.46 3.07 -5.74
CA THR A 96 4.32 4.46 -5.32
C THR A 96 3.28 5.21 -6.17
N GLU A 97 3.35 5.05 -7.49
CA GLU A 97 2.38 5.62 -8.42
C GLU A 97 0.99 5.03 -8.17
N MET A 98 0.89 3.72 -8.00
CA MET A 98 -0.36 3.04 -7.68
C MET A 98 -0.99 3.52 -6.37
N ALA A 99 -0.18 3.81 -5.35
CA ALA A 99 -0.66 4.31 -4.06
C ALA A 99 -1.17 5.75 -4.15
N ALA A 100 -0.57 6.58 -5.00
CA ALA A 100 -1.04 7.94 -5.26
C ALA A 100 -2.41 7.94 -5.97
N ASP A 101 -2.58 7.07 -6.97
CA ASP A 101 -3.82 6.96 -7.73
C ASP A 101 -4.96 6.28 -6.95
N ASN A 102 -4.62 5.38 -6.03
CA ASN A 102 -5.58 4.55 -5.29
C ASN A 102 -5.27 4.52 -3.78
N PRO A 103 -5.25 5.66 -3.09
CA PRO A 103 -4.72 5.79 -1.72
C PRO A 103 -5.51 4.99 -0.67
N LYS A 104 -6.72 4.53 -1.00
CA LYS A 104 -7.61 3.77 -0.10
C LYS A 104 -7.67 2.27 -0.41
N ASN A 105 -6.80 1.75 -1.28
CA ASN A 105 -6.79 0.34 -1.64
C ASN A 105 -5.91 -0.48 -0.69
N TYR A 106 -6.50 -1.40 0.07
CA TYR A 106 -5.81 -2.27 1.03
C TYR A 106 -4.68 -3.10 0.41
N GLN A 107 -4.88 -3.59 -0.82
CA GLN A 107 -3.93 -4.51 -1.44
C GLN A 107 -2.64 -3.81 -1.87
N ILE A 108 -2.76 -2.58 -2.34
CA ILE A 108 -1.62 -1.73 -2.70
C ILE A 108 -0.74 -1.48 -1.47
N TRP A 109 -1.33 -1.07 -0.35
CA TRP A 109 -0.58 -0.84 0.89
C TRP A 109 0.04 -2.12 1.47
N GLN A 110 -0.67 -3.24 1.38
CA GLN A 110 -0.11 -4.54 1.78
C GLN A 110 1.05 -4.97 0.88
N HIS A 111 0.94 -4.77 -0.42
CA HIS A 111 2.03 -5.06 -1.35
C HIS A 111 3.22 -4.15 -1.10
N ARG A 112 3.00 -2.84 -0.94
CA ARG A 112 4.03 -1.86 -0.57
C ARG A 112 4.78 -2.29 0.68
N ARG A 113 4.06 -2.72 1.70
CA ARG A 113 4.66 -3.24 2.94
C ARG A 113 5.62 -4.41 2.67
N CYS A 114 5.22 -5.34 1.81
CA CYS A 114 6.08 -6.46 1.42
C CYS A 114 7.35 -5.99 0.67
N CYS A 115 7.19 -5.01 -0.23
CA CYS A 115 8.33 -4.43 -0.95
C CYS A 115 9.32 -3.74 0.00
N VAL A 116 8.83 -2.92 0.93
CA VAL A 116 9.67 -2.24 1.94
C VAL A 116 10.40 -3.24 2.84
N ASP A 117 9.74 -4.33 3.22
CA ASP A 117 10.36 -5.37 4.05
C ASP A 117 11.50 -6.09 3.31
N LYS A 118 11.36 -6.27 2.01
CA LYS A 118 12.38 -6.87 1.13
C LYS A 118 13.51 -5.90 0.79
N ASP A 119 13.20 -4.64 0.49
CA ASP A 119 14.17 -3.59 0.19
C ASP A 119 15.02 -3.21 1.43
N GLY A 120 14.40 -3.22 2.61
CA GLY A 120 15.07 -2.99 3.88
C GLY A 120 15.35 -1.52 4.21
N ASN A 121 14.92 -0.56 3.38
CA ASN A 121 15.17 0.86 3.57
C ASN A 121 13.99 1.59 4.23
N GLY A 122 13.83 1.40 5.53
CA GLY A 122 12.77 2.06 6.30
C GLY A 122 12.87 3.58 6.34
N GLY A 123 14.08 4.14 6.26
CA GLY A 123 14.28 5.59 6.24
C GLY A 123 13.72 6.24 4.98
N ALA A 124 13.97 5.65 3.80
CA ALA A 124 13.40 6.12 2.55
C ALA A 124 11.86 6.01 2.55
N GLU A 125 11.33 4.94 3.12
CA GLU A 125 9.88 4.77 3.24
C GLU A 125 9.25 5.80 4.19
N LEU A 126 9.92 6.14 5.27
CA LEU A 126 9.44 7.18 6.18
C LEU A 126 9.41 8.55 5.49
N LEU A 127 10.42 8.87 4.67
CA LEU A 127 10.44 10.10 3.86
C LEU A 127 9.29 10.12 2.83
N PHE A 128 9.01 9.01 2.17
CA PHE A 128 7.83 8.90 1.28
C PHE A 128 6.53 9.19 2.06
N LEU A 129 6.36 8.60 3.24
CA LEU A 129 5.18 8.81 4.08
C LEU A 129 5.07 10.25 4.60
N ASN A 130 6.19 10.91 4.88
CA ASN A 130 6.20 12.33 5.24
C ASN A 130 5.63 13.19 4.11
N GLY A 131 6.07 12.94 2.87
CA GLY A 131 5.54 13.61 1.68
C GLY A 131 4.06 13.32 1.47
N PHE A 132 3.68 12.04 1.51
CA PHE A 132 2.30 11.58 1.30
C PHE A 132 1.30 12.17 2.31
N LEU A 133 1.65 12.19 3.60
CA LEU A 133 0.79 12.69 4.68
C LEU A 133 0.79 14.21 4.82
N ASN A 134 1.71 14.91 4.16
CA ASN A 134 1.82 16.37 4.19
C ASN A 134 1.54 17.01 2.82
N ASP A 135 1.11 16.23 1.84
CA ASP A 135 0.79 16.74 0.50
C ASP A 135 -0.53 17.50 0.52
N PRO A 136 -0.52 18.83 0.27
CA PRO A 136 -1.72 19.64 0.27
C PRO A 136 -2.68 19.31 -0.90
N TYR A 137 -2.18 18.65 -1.94
CA TYR A 137 -2.98 18.30 -3.12
C TYR A 137 -3.70 16.96 -2.98
N LEU A 138 -3.20 16.04 -2.17
CA LEU A 138 -3.85 14.75 -1.91
C LEU A 138 -5.04 14.85 -0.95
N GLU A 139 -5.16 15.96 -0.20
CA GLU A 139 -6.23 16.21 0.80
C GLU A 139 -6.51 15.04 1.76
N ASP A 140 -5.54 14.13 1.94
CA ASP A 140 -5.72 12.87 2.69
C ASP A 140 -4.69 12.71 3.83
N GLN A 141 -4.41 13.81 4.52
CA GLN A 141 -3.52 13.83 5.71
C GLN A 141 -3.96 12.87 6.83
N LYS A 142 -5.19 12.37 6.73
CA LYS A 142 -5.81 11.43 7.69
C LYS A 142 -6.02 10.04 7.08
N ASN A 143 -5.30 9.70 6.00
CA ASN A 143 -5.41 8.40 5.35
C ASN A 143 -5.08 7.26 6.32
N TYR A 144 -6.10 6.44 6.61
CA TYR A 144 -5.97 5.31 7.53
C TYR A 144 -4.84 4.36 7.14
N HIS A 145 -4.71 4.04 5.84
CA HIS A 145 -3.72 3.08 5.36
C HIS A 145 -2.30 3.62 5.50
N ALA A 146 -2.09 4.88 5.13
CA ALA A 146 -0.79 5.53 5.24
C ALA A 146 -0.34 5.61 6.71
N TRP A 147 -1.24 5.97 7.64
CA TRP A 147 -0.93 5.98 9.07
C TRP A 147 -0.68 4.58 9.64
N ALA A 148 -1.48 3.59 9.25
CA ALA A 148 -1.26 2.20 9.68
C ALA A 148 0.07 1.66 9.15
N HIS A 149 0.41 1.98 7.90
CA HIS A 149 1.69 1.62 7.30
C HIS A 149 2.86 2.32 7.99
N ARG A 150 2.71 3.63 8.32
CA ARG A 150 3.70 4.39 9.09
C ARG A 150 3.99 3.75 10.44
N GLN A 151 2.97 3.35 11.19
CA GLN A 151 3.15 2.66 12.46
C GLN A 151 3.97 1.38 12.31
N TRP A 152 3.71 0.62 11.26
CA TRP A 152 4.48 -0.57 10.95
C TRP A 152 5.94 -0.24 10.60
N VAL A 153 6.19 0.75 9.73
CA VAL A 153 7.55 1.16 9.34
C VAL A 153 8.36 1.59 10.55
N VAL A 154 7.81 2.50 11.36
CA VAL A 154 8.49 3.02 12.56
C VAL A 154 8.85 1.88 13.52
N ARG A 155 7.92 0.95 13.78
CA ARG A 155 8.17 -0.21 14.65
C ARG A 155 9.16 -1.20 14.04
N ARG A 156 9.05 -1.47 12.75
CA ARG A 156 9.89 -2.46 12.06
C ARG A 156 11.36 -2.02 11.98
N PHE A 157 11.60 -0.74 11.75
CA PHE A 157 12.93 -0.16 11.56
C PHE A 157 13.44 0.68 12.73
N GLN A 158 12.66 0.76 13.83
CA GLN A 158 13.00 1.49 15.05
C GLN A 158 13.24 3.00 14.85
N LEU A 159 12.49 3.62 13.93
CA LEU A 159 12.61 5.03 13.51
C LEU A 159 11.78 5.97 14.43
N TRP A 160 11.90 5.81 15.73
CA TRP A 160 11.08 6.51 16.72
C TRP A 160 11.36 8.01 16.81
N GLU A 161 12.63 8.41 16.68
CA GLU A 161 13.03 9.82 16.78
C GLU A 161 12.62 10.59 15.52
N GLU A 162 12.84 10.01 14.33
CA GLU A 162 12.45 10.59 13.04
C GLU A 162 10.92 10.74 12.97
N ASP A 163 10.19 9.75 13.47
CA ASP A 163 8.73 9.80 13.55
C ASP A 163 8.27 10.93 14.48
N ARG A 164 8.85 11.03 15.66
CA ARG A 164 8.52 12.06 16.66
C ARG A 164 8.73 13.46 16.09
N HIS A 165 9.84 13.68 15.40
CA HIS A 165 10.14 14.96 14.78
C HIS A 165 9.06 15.38 13.76
N PHE A 166 8.69 14.48 12.86
CA PHE A 166 7.65 14.73 11.87
C PHE A 166 6.28 15.03 12.52
N ILE A 167 5.92 14.26 13.57
CA ILE A 167 4.66 14.49 14.30
C ILE A 167 4.63 15.86 14.96
N GLU A 168 5.76 16.32 15.51
CA GLU A 168 5.84 17.66 16.10
C GLU A 168 5.66 18.78 15.06
N GLU A 169 6.18 18.60 13.85
CA GLU A 169 5.96 19.52 12.73
C GLU A 169 4.49 19.53 12.32
N LEU A 170 3.85 18.38 12.15
CA LEU A 170 2.42 18.30 11.83
C LEU A 170 1.54 18.97 12.88
N LEU A 171 1.80 18.73 14.18
CA LEU A 171 1.02 19.33 15.26
C LEU A 171 1.32 20.82 15.47
N ARG A 172 2.46 21.32 14.99
CA ARG A 172 2.75 22.76 14.92
C ARG A 172 1.95 23.42 13.81
N SER A 173 1.77 22.74 12.68
CA SER A 173 0.98 23.22 11.54
C SER A 173 -0.53 23.10 11.79
N ASP A 174 -0.99 21.93 12.25
CA ASP A 174 -2.39 21.68 12.60
C ASP A 174 -2.49 20.91 13.94
N VAL A 175 -2.67 21.66 15.02
CA VAL A 175 -2.83 21.09 16.37
C VAL A 175 -4.10 20.23 16.51
N ARG A 176 -5.05 20.31 15.56
CA ARG A 176 -6.28 19.51 15.52
C ARG A 176 -6.17 18.22 14.72
N ASN A 177 -4.97 17.89 14.23
CA ASN A 177 -4.76 16.64 13.51
C ASN A 177 -4.77 15.42 14.47
N ASN A 178 -5.95 14.81 14.65
CA ASN A 178 -6.13 13.66 15.53
C ASN A 178 -5.25 12.45 15.13
N SER A 179 -4.93 12.29 13.86
CA SER A 179 -4.05 11.21 13.40
C SER A 179 -2.63 11.41 13.92
N ALA A 180 -2.13 12.65 13.91
CA ALA A 180 -0.83 12.99 14.46
C ALA A 180 -0.79 12.80 16.00
N TRP A 181 -1.86 13.15 16.73
CA TRP A 181 -1.97 12.87 18.17
C TRP A 181 -1.95 11.39 18.46
N ASN A 182 -2.69 10.58 17.71
CA ASN A 182 -2.70 9.12 17.84
C ASN A 182 -1.30 8.53 17.57
N GLN A 183 -0.62 9.02 16.54
CA GLN A 183 0.74 8.58 16.21
C GLN A 183 1.74 8.94 17.32
N ARG A 184 1.63 10.14 17.91
CA ARG A 184 2.47 10.50 19.04
C ARG A 184 2.30 9.53 20.23
N TYR A 185 1.03 9.28 20.59
CA TYR A 185 0.75 8.32 21.65
C TYR A 185 1.34 6.93 21.34
N PHE A 186 1.13 6.44 20.11
CA PHE A 186 1.70 5.19 19.64
C PHE A 186 3.24 5.17 19.77
N ALA A 187 3.91 6.23 19.36
CA ALA A 187 5.37 6.31 19.43
C ALA A 187 5.86 6.28 20.87
N VAL A 188 5.27 7.06 21.76
CA VAL A 188 5.65 7.09 23.19
C VAL A 188 5.39 5.74 23.85
N GLU A 189 4.22 5.15 23.65
CA GLU A 189 3.84 3.85 24.24
C GLU A 189 4.77 2.70 23.81
N ASN A 190 5.25 2.71 22.55
CA ASN A 190 6.07 1.62 22.02
C ASN A 190 7.58 1.86 22.10
N SER A 191 8.04 3.09 22.37
CA SER A 191 9.47 3.44 22.47
C SER A 191 9.95 3.71 23.89
N THR A 192 9.05 3.74 24.87
CA THR A 192 9.38 4.05 26.27
C THR A 192 8.75 3.03 27.23
N ASP A 193 9.18 3.09 28.52
CA ASP A 193 8.63 2.28 29.61
C ASP A 193 7.32 2.84 30.20
N MET A 194 6.82 3.97 29.67
CA MET A 194 5.66 4.69 30.19
C MET A 194 5.76 4.99 31.72
N SER A 195 6.97 5.21 32.21
CA SER A 195 7.22 5.59 33.61
C SER A 195 6.48 6.88 34.01
N LEU A 196 6.37 7.14 35.30
CA LEU A 196 5.70 8.36 35.77
C LEU A 196 6.34 9.63 35.21
N ASP A 197 7.66 9.64 35.05
CA ASP A 197 8.39 10.78 34.49
C ASP A 197 8.08 10.97 32.97
N VAL A 198 7.97 9.88 32.24
CA VAL A 198 7.55 9.93 30.82
C VAL A 198 6.13 10.48 30.72
N ARG A 199 5.21 9.95 31.50
CA ARG A 199 3.81 10.42 31.51
C ARG A 199 3.69 11.87 31.91
N ALA A 200 4.42 12.32 32.91
CA ALA A 200 4.42 13.71 33.38
C ALA A 200 4.88 14.65 32.26
N ARG A 201 5.97 14.33 31.56
CA ARG A 201 6.45 15.12 30.40
C ARG A 201 5.45 15.17 29.27
N GLU A 202 4.80 14.05 28.92
CA GLU A 202 3.81 14.02 27.85
C GLU A 202 2.53 14.79 28.23
N ILE A 203 2.13 14.75 29.49
CA ILE A 203 1.01 15.56 30.00
C ILE A 203 1.36 17.06 29.91
N GLU A 204 2.54 17.46 30.37
CA GLU A 204 2.98 18.87 30.30
C GLU A 204 3.00 19.35 28.84
N TRP A 205 3.59 18.54 27.95
CA TRP A 205 3.65 18.84 26.52
C TRP A 205 2.25 18.98 25.92
N ALA A 206 1.30 18.08 26.25
CA ALA A 206 -0.08 18.15 25.78
C ALA A 206 -0.80 19.39 26.30
N LEU A 207 -0.61 19.74 27.58
CA LEU A 207 -1.18 20.95 28.19
C LEU A 207 -0.69 22.22 27.52
N ASP A 208 0.56 22.26 27.07
CA ASP A 208 1.06 23.41 26.29
C ASP A 208 0.34 23.55 24.95
N LYS A 209 -0.05 22.47 24.30
CA LYS A 209 -0.83 22.50 23.06
C LYS A 209 -2.27 22.97 23.28
N THR A 210 -2.88 22.68 24.43
CA THR A 210 -4.24 23.19 24.75
C THR A 210 -4.27 24.71 24.87
N LYS A 211 -3.17 25.36 25.22
CA LYS A 211 -3.06 26.82 25.24
C LYS A 211 -3.19 27.43 23.85
N VAL A 212 -2.72 26.70 22.81
CA VAL A 212 -2.80 27.15 21.40
C VAL A 212 -4.21 26.97 20.84
N ALA A 213 -4.93 25.94 21.30
CA ALA A 213 -6.28 25.61 20.81
C ALA A 213 -7.22 25.27 21.99
N PRO A 214 -7.59 26.26 22.82
CA PRO A 214 -8.32 26.01 24.06
C PRO A 214 -9.73 25.43 23.89
N HIS A 215 -10.29 25.47 22.68
CA HIS A 215 -11.60 24.93 22.34
C HIS A 215 -11.50 23.67 21.44
N ASN A 216 -10.36 23.04 21.41
CA ASN A 216 -10.19 21.76 20.72
C ASN A 216 -10.53 20.63 21.70
N GLU A 217 -11.64 19.90 21.42
CA GLU A 217 -12.09 18.75 22.20
C GLU A 217 -11.33 17.48 21.86
#